data_bd9f3eae280b182ddb69a50318d080bc
#
_entry.id   bd9f3eae280b182ddb69a50318d080bc
#
_cell.length_a   1.000
_cell.length_b   1.000
_cell.length_c   1.000
_cell.angle_alpha   90.00
_cell.angle_beta   90.00
_cell.angle_gamma   90.00
#
_symmetry.space_group_name_H-M   'P 1'
#
loop_
_entity.id
_entity.type
_entity.pdbx_description
1 polymer ?
#
loop_
_entity_poly.entity_id
_entity_poly.type
_entity_poly.pdbx_seq_one_letter_code
_entity_poly.pdbx_strand_id
1 'polypeptide(L)'
;RTTGCTVHVVTEEVDAGPIVTQEPVPVYEGDDADALKDRVLHDAEFTAYPRAVRWFAEGRVTVERDDDDEPVSVTVDGDAGGDFPERRFVSEERADTLRYGENPHQDAALYVDDGCEEASVVDAPQLNPGAKGMGYNNYNDADAALNLVKEFDDPAAAVIKHTNPAGCATSDALADAYDRALRTDAKSAFGGIVALNRECDADTADAVVDSFKEVVVAPGYTDSALDVLREKKNLRVLDVGPLGEGDDRFSERFTEKPVVGGRLVQERDRQSPTAADLDVVTEREPTDEQLETMLFAWKTLKHVKSNGILFATGTETVGVGMGQVSRVDAVTLAAMKAEKDADGKSAEGAVMASDAFFPFPDAIEEAAEAGIEAVIQPGGSVNDEDVIAAADEHDMAMAFTGSRCFRHD
;
A
#
# COMPACT_ATOMS: atom_id res chain seq x y z
N ARG A 1 1.05 12.62 -26.26
CA ARG A 1 0.30 13.82 -26.74
C ARG A 1 -1.17 13.52 -26.74
N THR A 2 -2.00 14.54 -26.47
CA THR A 2 -3.46 14.44 -26.45
C THR A 2 -4.09 15.50 -27.33
N THR A 3 -5.25 15.20 -27.89
CA THR A 3 -6.21 16.10 -28.50
C THR A 3 -7.61 15.69 -28.02
N GLY A 4 -8.69 16.23 -28.55
CA GLY A 4 -10.05 15.81 -28.16
C GLY A 4 -11.10 16.70 -28.72
N CYS A 5 -12.33 16.59 -28.18
CA CYS A 5 -13.43 17.48 -28.49
C CYS A 5 -13.83 18.32 -27.27
N THR A 6 -14.43 19.45 -27.51
CA THR A 6 -15.04 20.35 -26.52
C THR A 6 -16.50 20.59 -26.89
N VAL A 7 -17.38 20.37 -25.91
CA VAL A 7 -18.79 20.80 -26.00
C VAL A 7 -18.93 22.05 -25.18
N HIS A 8 -19.35 23.15 -25.82
CA HIS A 8 -19.52 24.44 -25.19
C HIS A 8 -20.90 25.04 -25.52
N VAL A 9 -21.32 26.03 -24.75
CA VAL A 9 -22.53 26.79 -25.04
C VAL A 9 -22.25 27.72 -26.23
N VAL A 10 -23.16 27.82 -27.17
CA VAL A 10 -22.99 28.67 -28.36
C VAL A 10 -23.11 30.14 -28.00
N THR A 11 -22.18 30.95 -28.51
CA THR A 11 -22.13 32.40 -28.43
C THR A 11 -22.13 33.00 -29.85
N GLU A 12 -22.19 34.34 -29.99
CA GLU A 12 -22.03 35.00 -31.30
C GLU A 12 -20.65 34.79 -31.91
N GLU A 13 -19.61 34.65 -31.04
CA GLU A 13 -18.25 34.34 -31.48
C GLU A 13 -18.07 32.83 -31.59
N VAL A 14 -17.46 32.36 -32.68
CA VAL A 14 -17.22 30.94 -32.93
C VAL A 14 -16.22 30.36 -31.93
N ASP A 15 -16.56 29.24 -31.31
CA ASP A 15 -15.73 28.48 -30.35
C ASP A 15 -15.34 29.26 -29.08
N ALA A 16 -16.06 30.36 -28.75
CA ALA A 16 -15.74 31.22 -27.59
C ALA A 16 -16.64 30.97 -26.35
N GLY A 17 -17.67 30.15 -26.47
CA GLY A 17 -18.63 29.93 -25.38
C GLY A 17 -18.06 29.10 -24.21
N PRO A 18 -18.66 29.23 -23.01
CA PRO A 18 -18.22 28.49 -21.84
C PRO A 18 -18.39 26.98 -22.02
N ILE A 19 -17.39 26.24 -21.52
CA ILE A 19 -17.25 24.79 -21.72
C ILE A 19 -18.24 24.03 -20.85
N VAL A 20 -19.01 23.13 -21.46
CA VAL A 20 -19.87 22.16 -20.75
C VAL A 20 -19.11 20.90 -20.39
N THR A 21 -18.37 20.35 -21.35
CA THR A 21 -17.55 19.15 -21.12
C THR A 21 -16.49 19.00 -22.21
N GLN A 22 -15.41 18.29 -21.86
CA GLN A 22 -14.35 17.92 -22.80
C GLN A 22 -14.12 16.42 -22.77
N GLU A 23 -13.64 15.86 -23.89
CA GLU A 23 -13.24 14.45 -23.99
C GLU A 23 -11.89 14.38 -24.69
N PRO A 24 -10.80 13.95 -24.01
CA PRO A 24 -9.50 13.80 -24.62
C PRO A 24 -9.37 12.46 -25.35
N VAL A 25 -8.56 12.43 -26.41
CA VAL A 25 -8.10 11.22 -27.08
C VAL A 25 -6.58 11.25 -27.26
N PRO A 26 -5.90 10.09 -27.25
CA PRO A 26 -4.47 10.04 -27.45
C PRO A 26 -4.10 10.36 -28.91
N VAL A 27 -2.92 10.98 -29.09
CA VAL A 27 -2.26 11.14 -30.40
C VAL A 27 -1.09 10.18 -30.44
N TYR A 28 -1.18 9.14 -31.27
CA TYR A 28 -0.13 8.16 -31.42
C TYR A 28 0.93 8.60 -32.46
N GLU A 29 2.11 8.04 -32.36
CA GLU A 29 3.16 8.21 -33.35
C GLU A 29 2.72 7.59 -34.69
N GLY A 30 2.75 8.38 -35.76
CA GLY A 30 2.32 7.93 -37.09
C GLY A 30 0.85 8.23 -37.41
N ASP A 31 0.08 8.83 -36.50
CA ASP A 31 -1.26 9.32 -36.83
C ASP A 31 -1.20 10.38 -37.92
N ASP A 32 -2.00 10.21 -38.96
CA ASP A 32 -2.32 11.27 -39.90
C ASP A 32 -3.61 12.02 -39.50
N ALA A 33 -3.96 13.06 -40.24
CA ALA A 33 -5.11 13.89 -39.92
C ALA A 33 -6.45 13.12 -39.98
N ASP A 34 -6.54 12.13 -40.86
CA ASP A 34 -7.78 11.36 -41.05
C ASP A 34 -7.97 10.37 -39.90
N ALA A 35 -6.89 9.64 -39.50
CA ALA A 35 -6.90 8.74 -38.35
C ALA A 35 -7.24 9.48 -37.04
N LEU A 36 -6.65 10.69 -36.85
CA LEU A 36 -6.91 11.49 -35.67
C LEU A 36 -8.34 12.04 -35.65
N LYS A 37 -8.84 12.53 -36.79
CA LYS A 37 -10.21 12.99 -36.92
C LYS A 37 -11.21 11.85 -36.62
N ASP A 38 -10.97 10.69 -37.16
CA ASP A 38 -11.84 9.51 -36.96
C ASP A 38 -11.88 9.11 -35.48
N ARG A 39 -10.72 9.12 -34.82
CA ARG A 39 -10.63 8.86 -33.36
C ARG A 39 -11.35 9.92 -32.54
N VAL A 40 -11.17 11.21 -32.84
CA VAL A 40 -11.88 12.28 -32.12
C VAL A 40 -13.39 12.12 -32.30
N LEU A 41 -13.86 11.83 -33.52
CA LEU A 41 -15.27 11.65 -33.78
C LEU A 41 -15.87 10.46 -33.00
N HIS A 42 -15.25 9.27 -33.09
CA HIS A 42 -15.83 8.05 -32.55
C HIS A 42 -15.59 7.91 -31.04
N ASP A 43 -14.40 8.25 -30.56
CA ASP A 43 -14.02 8.00 -29.15
C ASP A 43 -14.33 9.21 -28.24
N ALA A 44 -14.41 10.44 -28.80
CA ALA A 44 -14.67 11.64 -28.03
C ALA A 44 -16.06 12.25 -28.31
N GLU A 45 -16.37 12.68 -29.56
CA GLU A 45 -17.59 13.42 -29.83
C GLU A 45 -18.87 12.61 -29.60
N PHE A 46 -18.89 11.33 -30.02
CA PHE A 46 -20.01 10.43 -29.79
C PHE A 46 -20.24 10.09 -28.33
N THR A 47 -19.30 10.43 -27.47
CA THR A 47 -19.43 10.29 -26.02
C THR A 47 -19.77 11.62 -25.35
N ALA A 48 -19.04 12.68 -25.67
CA ALA A 48 -19.18 14.00 -25.04
C ALA A 48 -20.49 14.70 -25.35
N TYR A 49 -20.90 14.72 -26.62
CA TYR A 49 -22.10 15.44 -27.03
C TYR A 49 -23.41 14.84 -26.48
N PRO A 50 -23.66 13.52 -26.57
CA PRO A 50 -24.84 12.92 -25.96
C PRO A 50 -24.86 13.09 -24.42
N ARG A 51 -23.70 13.08 -23.77
CA ARG A 51 -23.57 13.35 -22.34
C ARG A 51 -24.01 14.78 -21.99
N ALA A 52 -23.49 15.76 -22.69
CA ALA A 52 -23.88 17.15 -22.48
C ALA A 52 -25.40 17.37 -22.68
N VAL A 53 -25.96 16.82 -23.77
CA VAL A 53 -27.42 16.88 -24.03
C VAL A 53 -28.22 16.24 -22.88
N ARG A 54 -27.77 15.10 -22.36
CA ARG A 54 -28.42 14.45 -21.21
C ARG A 54 -28.36 15.33 -19.97
N TRP A 55 -27.22 15.91 -19.63
CA TRP A 55 -27.06 16.80 -18.48
C TRP A 55 -28.00 18.02 -18.55
N PHE A 56 -28.18 18.62 -19.75
CA PHE A 56 -29.15 19.65 -19.96
C PHE A 56 -30.59 19.14 -19.73
N ALA A 57 -30.92 17.97 -20.28
CA ALA A 57 -32.25 17.38 -20.14
C ALA A 57 -32.60 17.00 -18.69
N GLU A 58 -31.60 16.64 -17.90
CA GLU A 58 -31.70 16.33 -16.45
C GLU A 58 -31.72 17.60 -15.57
N GLY A 59 -31.53 18.79 -16.14
CA GLY A 59 -31.47 20.04 -15.39
C GLY A 59 -30.21 20.22 -14.55
N ARG A 60 -29.14 19.52 -14.87
CA ARG A 60 -27.88 19.57 -14.17
C ARG A 60 -26.96 20.72 -14.61
N VAL A 61 -27.22 21.31 -15.73
CA VAL A 61 -26.38 22.38 -16.29
C VAL A 61 -26.97 23.73 -15.94
N THR A 62 -26.24 24.56 -15.24
CA THR A 62 -26.53 25.95 -14.98
C THR A 62 -25.62 26.82 -15.84
N VAL A 63 -26.23 27.70 -16.67
CA VAL A 63 -25.50 28.66 -17.49
C VAL A 63 -25.70 30.04 -16.90
N GLU A 64 -24.63 30.65 -16.41
CA GLU A 64 -24.64 32.06 -15.98
C GLU A 64 -24.49 32.97 -17.19
N ARG A 65 -25.26 34.08 -17.21
CA ARG A 65 -25.25 35.03 -18.28
C ARG A 65 -24.96 36.43 -17.74
N ASP A 66 -24.34 37.26 -18.55
CA ASP A 66 -24.10 38.67 -18.23
C ASP A 66 -25.34 39.55 -18.48
N ASP A 67 -25.17 40.86 -18.34
CA ASP A 67 -26.24 41.86 -18.53
C ASP A 67 -26.74 41.95 -19.99
N ASP A 68 -25.98 41.47 -20.97
CA ASP A 68 -26.32 41.41 -22.40
C ASP A 68 -26.89 40.03 -22.81
N ASP A 69 -27.21 39.16 -21.80
CA ASP A 69 -27.70 37.77 -21.95
C ASP A 69 -26.71 36.82 -22.62
N GLU A 70 -25.40 37.17 -22.65
CA GLU A 70 -24.36 36.29 -23.17
C GLU A 70 -23.89 35.27 -22.09
N PRO A 71 -23.68 33.99 -22.47
CA PRO A 71 -23.23 32.98 -21.53
C PRO A 71 -21.78 33.22 -21.14
N VAL A 72 -21.49 33.34 -19.80
CA VAL A 72 -20.18 33.66 -19.27
C VAL A 72 -19.56 32.47 -18.51
N SER A 73 -20.39 31.61 -17.90
CA SER A 73 -19.91 30.42 -17.21
C SER A 73 -20.92 29.28 -17.28
N VAL A 74 -20.42 28.06 -17.06
CA VAL A 74 -21.21 26.84 -16.96
C VAL A 74 -20.81 26.07 -15.71
N THR A 75 -21.82 25.68 -14.95
CA THR A 75 -21.67 24.74 -13.84
C THR A 75 -22.49 23.50 -14.13
N VAL A 76 -21.91 22.30 -13.87
CA VAL A 76 -22.60 21.02 -14.02
C VAL A 76 -22.75 20.40 -12.63
N ASP A 77 -23.99 20.24 -12.16
CA ASP A 77 -24.27 19.62 -10.88
C ASP A 77 -23.87 18.14 -10.88
N GLY A 78 -23.16 17.70 -9.84
CA GLY A 78 -22.67 16.34 -9.70
C GLY A 78 -21.32 16.06 -10.37
N ASP A 79 -20.77 17.00 -11.15
CA ASP A 79 -19.42 16.90 -11.76
C ASP A 79 -18.36 17.66 -10.94
N ALA A 80 -18.79 18.41 -9.95
CA ALA A 80 -17.91 19.22 -9.12
C ALA A 80 -17.27 18.37 -8.03
N GLY A 81 -16.01 17.96 -8.26
CA GLY A 81 -14.96 17.89 -7.26
C GLY A 81 -15.26 17.20 -5.94
N GLY A 82 -15.93 16.06 -5.93
CA GLY A 82 -15.91 15.14 -4.79
C GLY A 82 -14.70 14.22 -4.87
N ASP A 83 -14.43 13.53 -3.79
CA ASP A 83 -13.35 12.53 -3.71
C ASP A 83 -13.44 11.47 -4.81
N PHE A 84 -14.66 11.18 -5.30
CA PHE A 84 -14.94 10.27 -6.41
C PHE A 84 -15.74 11.01 -7.51
N PRO A 85 -15.07 11.77 -8.38
CA PRO A 85 -15.75 12.48 -9.47
C PRO A 85 -16.43 11.51 -10.43
N GLU A 86 -17.52 11.93 -11.10
CA GLU A 86 -18.22 11.09 -12.08
C GLU A 86 -17.30 10.62 -13.22
N ARG A 87 -16.21 11.36 -13.46
CA ARG A 87 -15.22 11.06 -14.51
C ARG A 87 -13.82 11.30 -13.98
N ARG A 88 -12.93 10.35 -14.27
CA ARG A 88 -11.51 10.46 -13.98
C ARG A 88 -10.72 10.39 -15.29
N PHE A 89 -9.73 11.25 -15.38
CA PHE A 89 -8.70 11.18 -16.42
C PHE A 89 -7.38 10.89 -15.72
N VAL A 90 -6.70 9.86 -16.21
CA VAL A 90 -5.36 9.49 -15.74
C VAL A 90 -4.42 9.67 -16.91
N SER A 91 -3.37 10.45 -16.72
CA SER A 91 -2.31 10.65 -17.71
C SER A 91 -1.00 10.23 -17.11
N GLU A 92 -0.40 9.18 -17.65
CA GLU A 92 0.84 8.61 -17.18
C GLU A 92 1.83 8.52 -18.36
N GLU A 93 3.11 8.77 -18.08
CA GLU A 93 4.15 8.59 -19.08
C GLU A 93 4.89 7.27 -18.86
N ARG A 94 5.24 6.59 -19.96
CA ARG A 94 6.04 5.37 -19.87
C ARG A 94 7.48 5.72 -19.51
N ALA A 95 7.89 5.41 -18.28
CA ALA A 95 9.25 5.61 -17.80
C ALA A 95 10.21 4.53 -18.31
N ASP A 96 9.77 3.26 -18.33
CA ASP A 96 10.64 2.14 -18.73
C ASP A 96 9.86 1.01 -19.41
N THR A 97 10.56 0.25 -20.25
CA THR A 97 10.08 -1.05 -20.75
C THR A 97 10.80 -2.14 -19.96
N LEU A 98 10.04 -2.84 -19.12
CA LEU A 98 10.60 -3.85 -18.23
C LEU A 98 11.00 -5.10 -19.01
N ARG A 99 11.96 -5.85 -18.46
CA ARG A 99 12.45 -7.06 -19.09
C ARG A 99 11.35 -8.10 -19.33
N TYR A 100 10.40 -8.20 -18.43
CA TYR A 100 9.18 -9.03 -18.47
C TYR A 100 8.26 -8.62 -17.32
N GLY A 101 7.02 -9.07 -17.34
CA GLY A 101 6.06 -8.85 -16.28
C GLY A 101 6.28 -9.74 -15.05
N GLU A 102 5.22 -10.14 -14.40
CA GLU A 102 5.27 -11.07 -13.28
C GLU A 102 5.92 -12.40 -13.68
N ASN A 103 5.68 -12.82 -14.92
CA ASN A 103 6.26 -14.03 -15.51
C ASN A 103 7.07 -13.70 -16.77
N PRO A 104 8.10 -14.54 -17.10
CA PRO A 104 9.02 -14.29 -18.21
C PRO A 104 8.39 -14.19 -19.61
N HIS A 105 7.20 -14.68 -19.81
CA HIS A 105 6.49 -14.65 -21.10
C HIS A 105 5.57 -13.42 -21.26
N GLN A 106 5.51 -12.54 -20.27
CA GLN A 106 4.66 -11.36 -20.27
C GLN A 106 5.50 -10.12 -20.56
N ASP A 107 5.12 -9.35 -21.57
CA ASP A 107 5.69 -8.01 -21.76
C ASP A 107 5.16 -7.06 -20.69
N ALA A 108 6.00 -6.11 -20.26
CA ALA A 108 5.65 -5.16 -19.22
C ALA A 108 6.34 -3.81 -19.40
N ALA A 109 5.75 -2.78 -18.87
CA ALA A 109 6.30 -1.43 -18.82
C ALA A 109 5.95 -0.78 -17.49
N LEU A 110 6.76 0.18 -17.08
CA LEU A 110 6.49 1.08 -15.98
C LEU A 110 5.95 2.39 -16.54
N TYR A 111 4.84 2.83 -15.99
CA TYR A 111 4.27 4.16 -16.22
C TYR A 111 4.37 4.96 -14.94
N VAL A 112 4.59 6.25 -15.04
CA VAL A 112 4.75 7.17 -13.91
C VAL A 112 3.67 8.24 -13.94
N ASP A 113 3.26 8.67 -12.77
CA ASP A 113 2.44 9.84 -12.54
C ASP A 113 3.33 10.99 -12.09
N ASP A 114 3.52 11.99 -12.95
CA ASP A 114 4.35 13.17 -12.67
C ASP A 114 3.78 14.04 -11.53
N GLY A 115 2.56 13.78 -11.10
CA GLY A 115 1.88 14.48 -10.00
C GLY A 115 2.13 13.86 -8.62
N CYS A 116 2.76 12.70 -8.52
CA CYS A 116 3.04 12.04 -7.25
C CYS A 116 4.13 12.80 -6.47
N GLU A 117 3.79 13.28 -5.27
CA GLU A 117 4.73 13.96 -4.36
C GLU A 117 5.21 13.04 -3.22
N GLU A 118 4.66 11.85 -3.10
CA GLU A 118 5.04 10.87 -2.08
C GLU A 118 6.36 10.19 -2.44
N ALA A 119 7.22 9.97 -1.43
CA ALA A 119 8.45 9.18 -1.59
C ALA A 119 8.12 7.79 -2.15
N SER A 120 8.64 7.48 -3.32
CA SER A 120 8.25 6.36 -4.16
C SER A 120 9.48 5.62 -4.70
N VAL A 121 9.30 4.33 -5.00
CA VAL A 121 10.33 3.50 -5.64
C VAL A 121 10.39 3.72 -7.16
N VAL A 122 9.37 4.37 -7.72
CA VAL A 122 9.22 4.58 -9.17
C VAL A 122 10.26 5.58 -9.68
N ASP A 123 10.46 6.68 -8.96
CA ASP A 123 11.40 7.75 -9.32
C ASP A 123 12.76 7.63 -8.61
N ALA A 124 12.93 6.62 -7.77
CA ALA A 124 14.11 6.43 -6.94
C ALA A 124 15.36 6.18 -7.78
N PRO A 125 16.43 7.01 -7.69
CA PRO A 125 17.69 6.74 -8.35
C PRO A 125 18.32 5.46 -7.80
N GLN A 126 18.79 4.62 -8.73
CA GLN A 126 19.52 3.40 -8.41
C GLN A 126 21.00 3.72 -8.26
N LEU A 127 21.56 3.58 -7.04
CA LEU A 127 22.91 4.04 -6.67
C LEU A 127 24.03 3.01 -6.87
N ASN A 128 23.72 1.77 -7.26
CA ASN A 128 24.69 0.74 -7.58
C ASN A 128 24.82 0.53 -9.10
N PRO A 129 25.74 1.21 -9.80
CA PRO A 129 25.82 1.22 -11.27
C PRO A 129 26.13 -0.14 -11.89
N GLY A 130 26.57 -1.11 -11.09
CA GLY A 130 26.82 -2.49 -11.54
C GLY A 130 25.59 -3.39 -11.54
N ALA A 131 24.50 -2.98 -10.91
CA ALA A 131 23.30 -3.79 -10.82
C ALA A 131 22.43 -3.70 -12.08
N LYS A 132 21.64 -4.74 -12.31
CA LYS A 132 20.63 -4.74 -13.38
C LYS A 132 19.51 -3.78 -13.03
N GLY A 133 18.74 -3.31 -14.02
CA GLY A 133 17.51 -2.55 -13.82
C GLY A 133 16.50 -3.31 -12.98
N MET A 134 15.53 -2.58 -12.44
CA MET A 134 14.39 -3.15 -11.71
C MET A 134 13.53 -3.99 -12.64
N GLY A 135 12.94 -5.06 -12.13
CA GLY A 135 11.92 -5.84 -12.81
C GLY A 135 10.55 -5.59 -12.20
N TYR A 136 9.51 -6.07 -12.85
CA TYR A 136 8.12 -5.95 -12.40
C TYR A 136 7.94 -6.35 -10.92
N ASN A 137 8.37 -7.56 -10.56
CA ASN A 137 8.27 -8.04 -9.19
C ASN A 137 9.13 -7.25 -8.20
N ASN A 138 10.27 -6.68 -8.66
CA ASN A 138 11.08 -5.83 -7.79
C ASN A 138 10.37 -4.53 -7.44
N TYR A 139 9.69 -3.88 -8.40
CA TYR A 139 8.89 -2.69 -8.10
C TYR A 139 7.75 -3.01 -7.14
N ASN A 140 6.99 -4.08 -7.39
CA ASN A 140 5.87 -4.49 -6.57
C ASN A 140 6.28 -4.79 -5.12
N ASP A 141 7.36 -5.58 -4.93
CA ASP A 141 7.85 -5.92 -3.59
C ASP A 141 8.53 -4.72 -2.90
N ALA A 142 9.21 -3.84 -3.67
CA ALA A 142 9.88 -2.65 -3.11
C ALA A 142 8.87 -1.58 -2.66
N ASP A 143 7.78 -1.39 -3.41
CA ASP A 143 6.67 -0.54 -3.01
C ASP A 143 6.00 -1.05 -1.72
N ALA A 144 5.69 -2.36 -1.67
CA ALA A 144 5.13 -2.98 -0.47
C ALA A 144 6.06 -2.83 0.75
N ALA A 145 7.38 -2.95 0.56
CA ALA A 145 8.37 -2.81 1.62
C ALA A 145 8.47 -1.35 2.12
N LEU A 146 8.52 -0.39 1.21
CA LEU A 146 8.57 1.03 1.53
C LEU A 146 7.31 1.47 2.29
N ASN A 147 6.14 1.07 1.82
CA ASN A 147 4.87 1.40 2.46
C ASN A 147 4.75 0.84 3.88
N LEU A 148 5.31 -0.35 4.15
CA LEU A 148 5.33 -0.90 5.51
C LEU A 148 6.22 -0.09 6.45
N VAL A 149 7.44 0.27 6.06
CA VAL A 149 8.34 0.99 6.98
C VAL A 149 7.91 2.44 7.21
N LYS A 150 7.10 3.02 6.34
CA LYS A 150 6.48 4.35 6.51
C LYS A 150 5.49 4.40 7.69
N GLU A 151 4.97 3.27 8.18
CA GLU A 151 4.05 3.22 9.32
C GLU A 151 4.71 3.60 10.66
N PHE A 152 6.04 3.60 10.74
CA PHE A 152 6.78 3.72 11.99
C PHE A 152 7.54 5.04 12.11
N ASP A 153 7.45 5.63 13.31
CA ASP A 153 8.23 6.82 13.69
C ASP A 153 9.63 6.45 14.17
N ASP A 154 9.80 5.28 14.78
CA ASP A 154 11.10 4.76 15.22
C ASP A 154 11.87 4.18 14.03
N PRO A 155 13.22 4.02 14.15
CA PRO A 155 13.99 3.36 13.11
C PRO A 155 13.44 1.94 12.87
N ALA A 156 12.98 1.70 11.63
CA ALA A 156 12.30 0.49 11.21
C ALA A 156 12.97 -0.17 10.01
N ALA A 157 12.95 -1.49 10.01
CA ALA A 157 13.35 -2.31 8.88
C ALA A 157 12.29 -3.37 8.58
N ALA A 158 12.04 -3.61 7.29
CA ALA A 158 11.19 -4.68 6.82
C ALA A 158 11.87 -5.48 5.72
N VAL A 159 11.61 -6.79 5.70
CA VAL A 159 12.02 -7.67 4.60
C VAL A 159 10.77 -8.23 3.96
N ILE A 160 10.55 -7.90 2.69
CA ILE A 160 9.39 -8.32 1.91
C ILE A 160 9.76 -9.43 0.93
N LYS A 161 8.88 -10.38 0.80
CA LYS A 161 8.92 -11.42 -0.23
C LYS A 161 7.52 -11.68 -0.77
N HIS A 162 7.34 -11.51 -2.10
CA HIS A 162 6.03 -11.68 -2.75
C HIS A 162 4.94 -10.84 -2.10
N THR A 163 5.26 -9.55 -1.91
CA THR A 163 4.42 -8.50 -1.30
C THR A 163 4.00 -8.72 0.16
N ASN A 164 4.49 -9.79 0.81
CA ASN A 164 4.22 -10.04 2.23
C ASN A 164 5.48 -9.84 3.08
N PRO A 165 5.38 -9.37 4.33
CA PRO A 165 6.51 -9.30 5.23
C PRO A 165 6.98 -10.71 5.62
N ALA A 166 8.24 -11.01 5.31
CA ALA A 166 8.98 -12.11 5.93
C ALA A 166 9.42 -11.72 7.34
N GLY A 167 9.49 -10.43 7.61
CA GLY A 167 9.69 -9.86 8.93
C GLY A 167 9.73 -8.34 8.91
N CYS A 168 9.39 -7.76 10.07
CA CYS A 168 9.44 -6.32 10.34
C CYS A 168 9.84 -6.11 11.80
N ALA A 169 10.62 -5.08 12.06
CA ALA A 169 10.94 -4.67 13.42
C ALA A 169 11.31 -3.18 13.49
N THR A 170 11.18 -2.62 14.68
CA THR A 170 11.75 -1.32 15.05
C THR A 170 12.79 -1.48 16.17
N SER A 171 13.73 -0.56 16.25
CA SER A 171 14.72 -0.49 17.32
C SER A 171 15.35 0.91 17.37
N ASP A 172 16.11 1.22 18.42
CA ASP A 172 16.90 2.45 18.49
C ASP A 172 18.00 2.54 17.42
N ALA A 173 18.51 1.38 16.98
CA ALA A 173 19.51 1.26 15.92
C ALA A 173 18.94 0.53 14.71
N LEU A 174 19.15 1.09 13.51
CA LEU A 174 18.61 0.55 12.27
C LEU A 174 19.17 -0.85 11.93
N ALA A 175 20.45 -1.09 12.21
CA ALA A 175 21.08 -2.41 12.05
C ALA A 175 20.41 -3.48 12.93
N ASP A 176 20.06 -3.14 14.19
CA ASP A 176 19.34 -4.03 15.08
C ASP A 176 17.90 -4.26 14.62
N ALA A 177 17.21 -3.22 14.17
CA ALA A 177 15.87 -3.36 13.58
C ALA A 177 15.89 -4.34 12.38
N TYR A 178 16.92 -4.23 11.52
CA TYR A 178 17.07 -5.16 10.39
C TYR A 178 17.36 -6.60 10.85
N ASP A 179 18.29 -6.81 11.78
CA ASP A 179 18.61 -8.14 12.31
C ASP A 179 17.38 -8.80 12.94
N ARG A 180 16.63 -8.05 13.76
CA ARG A 180 15.38 -8.48 14.36
C ARG A 180 14.32 -8.83 13.30
N ALA A 181 14.14 -8.00 12.27
CA ALA A 181 13.23 -8.31 11.16
C ALA A 181 13.64 -9.58 10.41
N LEU A 182 14.94 -9.73 10.10
CA LEU A 182 15.47 -10.88 9.36
C LEU A 182 15.26 -12.19 10.09
N ARG A 183 15.45 -12.22 11.43
CA ARG A 183 15.29 -13.41 12.26
C ARG A 183 13.86 -13.93 12.37
N THR A 184 12.85 -13.22 11.89
CA THR A 184 11.47 -13.73 11.84
C THR A 184 11.34 -14.92 10.88
N ASP A 185 11.89 -14.79 9.65
CA ASP A 185 11.93 -15.88 8.67
C ASP A 185 13.11 -15.64 7.69
N ALA A 186 14.32 -15.86 8.16
CA ALA A 186 15.54 -15.67 7.37
C ALA A 186 15.56 -16.51 6.09
N LYS A 187 14.88 -17.65 6.09
CA LYS A 187 14.78 -18.54 4.93
C LYS A 187 13.94 -17.94 3.82
N SER A 188 12.75 -17.40 4.14
CA SER A 188 11.90 -16.72 3.17
C SER A 188 12.46 -15.35 2.77
N ALA A 189 13.17 -14.68 3.66
CA ALA A 189 13.86 -13.41 3.43
C ALA A 189 15.01 -13.49 2.42
N PHE A 190 15.49 -14.71 2.09
CA PHE A 190 16.52 -14.90 1.07
C PHE A 190 16.03 -14.48 -0.32
N GLY A 191 16.74 -13.56 -0.96
CA GLY A 191 16.33 -12.96 -2.24
C GLY A 191 15.13 -12.02 -2.11
N GLY A 192 14.78 -11.61 -0.90
CA GLY A 192 13.76 -10.60 -0.65
C GLY A 192 14.26 -9.17 -0.85
N ILE A 193 13.37 -8.23 -0.57
CA ILE A 193 13.61 -6.79 -0.64
C ILE A 193 13.63 -6.23 0.78
N VAL A 194 14.62 -5.40 1.06
CA VAL A 194 14.78 -4.69 2.33
C VAL A 194 14.33 -3.25 2.16
N ALA A 195 13.47 -2.76 3.04
CA ALA A 195 13.20 -1.33 3.19
C ALA A 195 13.60 -0.86 4.59
N LEU A 196 14.10 0.37 4.63
CA LEU A 196 14.53 1.07 5.82
C LEU A 196 13.85 2.45 5.85
N ASN A 197 13.44 2.93 7.02
CA ASN A 197 12.79 4.25 7.12
C ASN A 197 13.75 5.38 7.57
N ARG A 198 15.05 5.10 7.64
CA ARG A 198 16.13 6.05 7.94
C ARG A 198 17.28 5.87 6.96
N GLU A 199 18.18 6.86 6.93
CA GLU A 199 19.43 6.77 6.19
C GLU A 199 20.20 5.51 6.59
N CYS A 200 20.59 4.70 5.60
CA CYS A 200 21.35 3.48 5.81
C CYS A 200 22.80 3.81 6.13
N ASP A 201 23.29 3.42 7.29
CA ASP A 201 24.67 3.53 7.71
C ASP A 201 25.49 2.27 7.38
N ALA A 202 26.79 2.30 7.69
CA ALA A 202 27.70 1.20 7.37
C ALA A 202 27.34 -0.09 8.12
N ASP A 203 26.97 0.00 9.41
CA ASP A 203 26.63 -1.16 10.23
C ASP A 203 25.37 -1.86 9.70
N THR A 204 24.38 -1.07 9.27
CA THR A 204 23.16 -1.59 8.63
C THR A 204 23.49 -2.21 7.26
N ALA A 205 24.34 -1.56 6.46
CA ALA A 205 24.77 -2.08 5.16
C ALA A 205 25.51 -3.41 5.30
N ASP A 206 26.42 -3.54 6.28
CA ASP A 206 27.13 -4.77 6.58
C ASP A 206 26.15 -5.90 6.95
N ALA A 207 25.17 -5.65 7.81
CA ALA A 207 24.15 -6.62 8.16
C ALA A 207 23.30 -7.06 6.94
N VAL A 208 22.94 -6.13 6.07
CA VAL A 208 22.13 -6.42 4.86
C VAL A 208 22.91 -7.33 3.88
N VAL A 209 24.22 -7.10 3.68
CA VAL A 209 25.00 -7.85 2.70
C VAL A 209 25.44 -9.24 3.17
N ASP A 210 25.24 -9.58 4.44
CA ASP A 210 25.53 -10.92 4.98
C ASP A 210 24.65 -12.01 4.36
N SER A 211 23.48 -11.65 3.82
CA SER A 211 22.63 -12.57 3.08
C SER A 211 22.23 -12.00 1.71
N PHE A 212 21.84 -12.88 0.78
CA PHE A 212 21.43 -12.44 -0.54
C PHE A 212 20.11 -11.68 -0.49
N LYS A 213 20.14 -10.42 -0.97
CA LYS A 213 18.97 -9.56 -1.19
C LYS A 213 18.96 -9.04 -2.63
N GLU A 214 17.79 -8.78 -3.18
CA GLU A 214 17.68 -8.26 -4.55
C GLU A 214 17.67 -6.74 -4.60
N VAL A 215 17.02 -6.09 -3.63
CA VAL A 215 16.88 -4.64 -3.55
C VAL A 215 16.98 -4.18 -2.10
N VAL A 216 17.60 -3.00 -1.90
CA VAL A 216 17.51 -2.23 -0.65
C VAL A 216 16.93 -0.87 -0.99
N VAL A 217 15.97 -0.42 -0.18
CA VAL A 217 15.27 0.86 -0.32
C VAL A 217 15.47 1.64 0.97
N ALA A 218 15.94 2.88 0.87
CA ALA A 218 16.10 3.76 2.02
C ALA A 218 15.96 5.25 1.62
N PRO A 219 15.67 6.16 2.57
CA PRO A 219 15.62 7.60 2.32
C PRO A 219 17.00 8.27 2.19
N GLY A 220 18.04 7.51 2.04
CA GLY A 220 19.43 7.94 1.88
C GLY A 220 20.41 6.88 2.34
N TYR A 221 21.68 7.11 2.02
CA TYR A 221 22.79 6.21 2.35
C TYR A 221 24.03 7.02 2.66
N THR A 222 24.76 6.66 3.72
CA THR A 222 26.10 7.21 3.94
C THR A 222 27.08 6.71 2.87
N ASP A 223 28.14 7.45 2.62
CA ASP A 223 29.17 7.04 1.65
C ASP A 223 29.76 5.66 2.01
N SER A 224 29.98 5.40 3.29
CA SER A 224 30.48 4.12 3.80
C SER A 224 29.48 2.97 3.59
N ALA A 225 28.18 3.22 3.74
CA ALA A 225 27.15 2.23 3.44
C ALA A 225 27.13 1.89 1.94
N LEU A 226 27.24 2.91 1.08
CA LEU A 226 27.30 2.70 -0.37
C LEU A 226 28.51 1.89 -0.79
N ASP A 227 29.68 2.09 -0.17
CA ASP A 227 30.88 1.31 -0.46
C ASP A 227 30.65 -0.17 -0.17
N VAL A 228 30.01 -0.51 0.98
CA VAL A 228 29.65 -1.88 1.36
C VAL A 228 28.64 -2.49 0.40
N LEU A 229 27.51 -1.80 0.16
CA LEU A 229 26.42 -2.31 -0.68
C LEU A 229 26.87 -2.55 -2.13
N ARG A 230 27.73 -1.71 -2.68
CA ARG A 230 28.28 -1.81 -4.04
C ARG A 230 29.22 -3.01 -4.25
N GLU A 231 29.73 -3.62 -3.20
CA GLU A 231 30.45 -4.89 -3.32
C GLU A 231 29.57 -6.01 -3.88
N LYS A 232 28.26 -5.94 -3.64
CA LYS A 232 27.26 -6.88 -4.16
C LYS A 232 26.75 -6.41 -5.54
N LYS A 233 27.44 -6.79 -6.61
CA LYS A 233 27.19 -6.32 -7.99
C LYS A 233 25.75 -6.42 -8.49
N ASN A 234 24.94 -7.33 -7.96
CA ASN A 234 23.56 -7.52 -8.39
C ASN A 234 22.51 -6.89 -7.45
N LEU A 235 22.95 -6.33 -6.32
CA LEU A 235 22.09 -5.65 -5.37
C LEU A 235 21.68 -4.29 -5.94
N ARG A 236 20.38 -4.03 -6.05
CA ARG A 236 19.85 -2.71 -6.41
C ARG A 236 19.73 -1.88 -5.15
N VAL A 237 20.19 -0.65 -5.21
CA VAL A 237 20.19 0.28 -4.06
C VAL A 237 19.40 1.51 -4.47
N LEU A 238 18.19 1.64 -3.92
CA LEU A 238 17.25 2.71 -4.28
C LEU A 238 17.22 3.78 -3.19
N ASP A 239 17.46 5.02 -3.58
CA ASP A 239 17.32 6.19 -2.72
C ASP A 239 15.97 6.86 -3.01
N VAL A 240 15.03 6.75 -2.08
CA VAL A 240 13.68 7.31 -2.23
C VAL A 240 13.55 8.74 -1.69
N GLY A 241 14.67 9.30 -1.20
CA GLY A 241 14.65 10.61 -0.55
C GLY A 241 13.88 10.63 0.77
N PRO A 242 13.66 11.81 1.34
CA PRO A 242 12.98 11.96 2.62
C PRO A 242 11.55 11.39 2.60
N LEU A 243 11.18 10.62 3.63
CA LEU A 243 9.85 10.00 3.72
C LEU A 243 8.74 10.94 4.20
N GLY A 244 9.06 12.19 4.57
CA GLY A 244 8.10 13.07 5.24
C GLY A 244 7.91 12.73 6.73
N GLU A 245 7.01 13.44 7.38
CA GLU A 245 6.65 13.25 8.81
C GLU A 245 5.12 13.14 8.93
N GLY A 246 4.63 12.32 9.86
CA GLY A 246 3.20 12.17 10.09
C GLY A 246 2.43 11.79 8.80
N ASP A 247 1.34 12.51 8.53
CA ASP A 247 0.46 12.26 7.38
C ASP A 247 1.12 12.55 6.02
N ASP A 248 2.19 13.35 5.99
CA ASP A 248 2.93 13.66 4.74
C ASP A 248 3.66 12.44 4.17
N ARG A 249 3.87 11.39 4.97
CA ARG A 249 4.42 10.10 4.48
C ARG A 249 3.48 9.39 3.51
N PHE A 250 2.19 9.72 3.56
CA PHE A 250 1.12 9.07 2.82
C PHE A 250 0.27 10.13 2.09
N SER A 251 0.92 10.98 1.27
CA SER A 251 0.25 12.06 0.55
C SER A 251 -0.71 11.53 -0.52
N GLU A 252 -0.37 10.39 -1.15
CA GLU A 252 -1.26 9.73 -2.10
C GLU A 252 -2.51 9.19 -1.38
N ARG A 253 -3.66 9.78 -1.72
CA ARG A 253 -4.92 9.56 -1.01
C ARG A 253 -5.63 8.29 -1.41
N PHE A 254 -5.47 7.84 -2.67
CA PHE A 254 -6.24 6.75 -3.24
C PHE A 254 -5.36 5.56 -3.60
N THR A 255 -5.96 4.36 -3.54
CA THR A 255 -5.41 3.15 -4.14
C THR A 255 -6.35 2.65 -5.23
N GLU A 256 -5.77 2.03 -6.27
CA GLU A 256 -6.49 1.54 -7.43
C GLU A 256 -6.19 0.07 -7.68
N LYS A 257 -7.23 -0.67 -8.04
CA LYS A 257 -7.11 -2.06 -8.47
C LYS A 257 -7.74 -2.24 -9.85
N PRO A 258 -6.98 -2.65 -10.85
CA PRO A 258 -7.54 -2.92 -12.17
C PRO A 258 -8.47 -4.13 -12.12
N VAL A 259 -9.62 -4.02 -12.78
CA VAL A 259 -10.55 -5.12 -13.04
C VAL A 259 -10.92 -5.09 -14.51
N VAL A 260 -11.35 -6.24 -15.07
CA VAL A 260 -11.75 -6.26 -16.48
C VAL A 260 -12.89 -5.27 -16.73
N GLY A 261 -12.64 -4.31 -17.62
CA GLY A 261 -13.58 -3.25 -17.96
C GLY A 261 -13.57 -2.02 -17.07
N GLY A 262 -12.69 -1.95 -16.06
CA GLY A 262 -12.64 -0.79 -15.16
C GLY A 262 -11.56 -0.85 -14.10
N ARG A 263 -11.73 -0.01 -13.07
CA ARG A 263 -10.86 0.07 -11.90
C ARG A 263 -11.72 0.24 -10.65
N LEU A 264 -11.33 -0.43 -9.58
CA LEU A 264 -11.81 -0.13 -8.24
C LEU A 264 -10.89 0.94 -7.67
N VAL A 265 -11.48 2.00 -7.12
CA VAL A 265 -10.76 3.10 -6.50
C VAL A 265 -11.29 3.25 -5.09
N GLN A 266 -10.41 3.35 -4.13
CA GLN A 266 -10.76 3.55 -2.73
C GLN A 266 -9.77 4.50 -2.06
N GLU A 267 -10.16 5.08 -0.93
CA GLU A 267 -9.21 5.76 -0.07
C GLU A 267 -8.20 4.75 0.47
N ARG A 268 -6.95 5.20 0.59
CA ARG A 268 -5.88 4.42 1.23
C ARG A 268 -6.19 4.25 2.71
N ASP A 269 -5.94 3.06 3.24
CA ASP A 269 -6.07 2.82 4.68
C ASP A 269 -4.92 3.52 5.43
N ARG A 270 -5.25 4.66 6.03
CA ARG A 270 -4.35 5.48 6.85
C ARG A 270 -4.62 5.33 8.35
N GLN A 271 -5.49 4.39 8.75
CA GLN A 271 -5.80 4.22 10.15
C GLN A 271 -4.57 3.79 10.95
N SER A 272 -4.28 4.52 12.01
CA SER A 272 -3.21 4.24 12.95
C SER A 272 -3.75 4.45 14.37
N PRO A 273 -4.42 3.44 14.94
CA PRO A 273 -4.98 3.54 16.28
C PRO A 273 -3.87 3.78 17.31
N THR A 274 -4.23 4.49 18.36
CA THR A 274 -3.43 4.67 19.58
C THR A 274 -3.96 3.76 20.68
N ALA A 275 -3.25 3.62 21.79
CA ALA A 275 -3.72 2.85 22.93
C ALA A 275 -5.07 3.36 23.48
N ALA A 276 -5.36 4.67 23.34
CA ALA A 276 -6.63 5.26 23.78
C ALA A 276 -7.82 4.92 22.88
N ASP A 277 -7.57 4.45 21.66
CA ASP A 277 -8.61 4.07 20.70
C ASP A 277 -8.99 2.58 20.81
N LEU A 278 -8.24 1.82 21.63
CA LEU A 278 -8.49 0.39 21.84
C LEU A 278 -9.54 0.16 22.93
N ASP A 279 -10.51 -0.72 22.66
CA ASP A 279 -11.50 -1.18 23.62
C ASP A 279 -11.08 -2.53 24.21
N VAL A 280 -10.67 -2.55 25.48
CA VAL A 280 -10.29 -3.79 26.18
C VAL A 280 -11.54 -4.51 26.60
N VAL A 281 -11.73 -5.74 26.14
CA VAL A 281 -13.00 -6.48 26.25
C VAL A 281 -12.95 -7.72 27.15
N THR A 282 -11.74 -8.14 27.58
CA THR A 282 -11.51 -9.30 28.49
C THR A 282 -11.38 -8.88 29.94
N GLU A 283 -11.53 -9.86 30.88
CA GLU A 283 -11.29 -9.66 32.31
C GLU A 283 -9.84 -9.27 32.61
N ARG A 284 -8.87 -9.85 31.89
CA ARG A 284 -7.46 -9.48 31.95
C ARG A 284 -7.21 -8.25 31.08
N GLU A 285 -6.64 -7.20 31.67
CA GLU A 285 -6.15 -6.04 30.93
C GLU A 285 -4.77 -6.30 30.35
N PRO A 286 -4.45 -5.81 29.13
CA PRO A 286 -3.11 -5.89 28.58
C PRO A 286 -2.15 -4.98 29.39
N THR A 287 -0.90 -5.40 29.51
CA THR A 287 0.15 -4.55 30.05
C THR A 287 0.52 -3.44 29.08
N ASP A 288 1.23 -2.39 29.57
CA ASP A 288 1.71 -1.30 28.68
C ASP A 288 2.60 -1.85 27.57
N GLU A 289 3.45 -2.84 27.84
CA GLU A 289 4.28 -3.52 26.84
C GLU A 289 3.45 -4.31 25.82
N GLN A 290 2.40 -4.98 26.27
CA GLN A 290 1.47 -5.67 25.37
C GLN A 290 0.69 -4.68 24.50
N LEU A 291 0.28 -3.52 25.01
CA LEU A 291 -0.36 -2.47 24.21
C LEU A 291 0.57 -1.92 23.13
N GLU A 292 1.83 -1.66 23.45
CA GLU A 292 2.84 -1.26 22.46
C GLU A 292 3.01 -2.33 21.38
N THR A 293 3.13 -3.60 21.79
CA THR A 293 3.22 -4.72 20.85
C THR A 293 1.98 -4.88 19.99
N MET A 294 0.77 -4.71 20.53
CA MET A 294 -0.48 -4.71 19.78
C MET A 294 -0.50 -3.66 18.68
N LEU A 295 -0.07 -2.43 19.00
CA LEU A 295 -0.02 -1.32 18.04
C LEU A 295 1.04 -1.54 16.94
N PHE A 296 2.22 -2.05 17.29
CA PHE A 296 3.23 -2.48 16.32
C PHE A 296 2.69 -3.58 15.41
N ALA A 297 2.09 -4.62 16.00
CA ALA A 297 1.53 -5.74 15.27
C ALA A 297 0.41 -5.30 14.32
N TRP A 298 -0.47 -4.38 14.74
CA TRP A 298 -1.54 -3.84 13.93
C TRP A 298 -1.04 -3.07 12.72
N LYS A 299 -0.06 -2.17 12.90
CA LYS A 299 0.59 -1.42 11.81
C LYS A 299 1.22 -2.36 10.79
N THR A 300 1.93 -3.39 11.25
CA THR A 300 2.55 -4.39 10.36
C THR A 300 1.50 -5.23 9.63
N LEU A 301 0.43 -5.61 10.32
CA LEU A 301 -0.64 -6.47 9.79
C LEU A 301 -1.39 -5.84 8.61
N LYS A 302 -1.54 -4.52 8.57
CA LYS A 302 -2.09 -3.77 7.41
C LYS A 302 -1.40 -4.13 6.09
N HIS A 303 -0.15 -4.61 6.16
CA HIS A 303 0.68 -5.00 5.01
C HIS A 303 0.76 -6.51 4.77
N VAL A 304 -0.05 -7.29 5.49
CA VAL A 304 -0.18 -8.75 5.32
C VAL A 304 -1.43 -9.09 4.51
N LYS A 305 -1.30 -9.96 3.53
CA LYS A 305 -2.47 -10.39 2.72
C LYS A 305 -3.48 -11.17 3.56
N SER A 306 -4.75 -10.84 3.37
CA SER A 306 -5.90 -11.44 4.06
C SER A 306 -6.23 -12.87 3.57
N ASN A 307 -6.77 -13.76 4.43
CA ASN A 307 -6.84 -13.55 5.88
C ASN A 307 -5.43 -13.49 6.45
N GLY A 308 -5.13 -12.44 7.20
CA GLY A 308 -3.83 -12.18 7.79
C GLY A 308 -3.84 -12.35 9.32
N ILE A 309 -2.83 -13.04 9.83
CA ILE A 309 -2.52 -13.16 11.26
C ILE A 309 -1.04 -12.85 11.45
N LEU A 310 -0.72 -12.09 12.48
CA LEU A 310 0.65 -11.75 12.81
C LEU A 310 0.90 -11.94 14.31
N PHE A 311 1.98 -12.65 14.63
CA PHE A 311 2.50 -12.77 16.00
C PHE A 311 3.67 -11.81 16.18
N ALA A 312 3.69 -11.09 17.29
CA ALA A 312 4.74 -10.13 17.62
C ALA A 312 5.11 -10.19 19.11
N THR A 313 6.35 -9.79 19.40
CA THR A 313 6.87 -9.59 20.77
C THR A 313 7.62 -8.26 20.80
N GLY A 314 7.28 -7.38 21.74
CA GLY A 314 7.78 -6.00 21.72
C GLY A 314 7.49 -5.35 20.35
N THR A 315 8.53 -4.86 19.70
CA THR A 315 8.42 -4.23 18.38
C THR A 315 9.07 -5.05 17.25
N GLU A 316 8.85 -6.38 17.27
CA GLU A 316 9.32 -7.29 16.22
C GLU A 316 8.30 -8.40 15.93
N THR A 317 8.25 -8.80 14.67
CA THR A 317 7.44 -9.93 14.21
C THR A 317 8.08 -11.26 14.67
N VAL A 318 7.21 -12.23 14.98
CA VAL A 318 7.60 -13.58 15.39
C VAL A 318 7.11 -14.63 14.40
N GLY A 319 5.87 -14.47 13.92
CA GLY A 319 5.29 -15.35 12.93
C GLY A 319 4.22 -14.65 12.10
N VAL A 320 4.13 -14.97 10.81
CA VAL A 320 3.18 -14.34 9.90
C VAL A 320 2.41 -15.41 9.14
N GLY A 321 1.10 -15.43 9.32
CA GLY A 321 0.15 -16.25 8.56
C GLY A 321 -0.60 -15.39 7.56
N MET A 322 -0.27 -15.52 6.26
CA MET A 322 -0.77 -14.65 5.19
C MET A 322 -1.62 -15.41 4.18
N GLY A 323 -2.63 -14.73 3.63
CA GLY A 323 -3.32 -15.14 2.40
C GLY A 323 -4.14 -16.44 2.53
N GLN A 324 -4.61 -16.77 3.73
CA GLN A 324 -5.37 -17.99 3.95
C GLN A 324 -6.87 -17.77 3.72
N VAL A 325 -7.55 -18.78 3.18
CA VAL A 325 -9.00 -18.74 2.99
C VAL A 325 -9.73 -18.86 4.35
N SER A 326 -9.18 -19.64 5.27
CA SER A 326 -9.67 -19.80 6.65
C SER A 326 -8.80 -19.00 7.61
N ARG A 327 -9.43 -18.32 8.57
CA ARG A 327 -8.72 -17.53 9.58
C ARG A 327 -7.94 -18.41 10.56
N VAL A 328 -8.51 -19.53 10.99
CA VAL A 328 -7.81 -20.49 11.87
C VAL A 328 -6.56 -21.07 11.17
N ASP A 329 -6.62 -21.32 9.84
CA ASP A 329 -5.44 -21.75 9.09
C ASP A 329 -4.33 -20.67 9.09
N ALA A 330 -4.72 -19.40 9.10
CA ALA A 330 -3.75 -18.30 9.21
C ALA A 330 -3.08 -18.27 10.60
N VAL A 331 -3.83 -18.56 11.69
CA VAL A 331 -3.25 -18.72 13.03
C VAL A 331 -2.28 -19.90 13.06
N THR A 332 -2.70 -21.06 12.58
CA THR A 332 -1.84 -22.26 12.50
C THR A 332 -0.57 -21.99 11.67
N LEU A 333 -0.70 -21.25 10.55
CA LEU A 333 0.46 -20.87 9.74
C LEU A 333 1.41 -19.94 10.49
N ALA A 334 0.90 -18.92 11.20
CA ALA A 334 1.72 -18.03 12.01
C ALA A 334 2.45 -18.78 13.12
N ALA A 335 1.76 -19.67 13.83
CA ALA A 335 2.33 -20.53 14.88
C ALA A 335 3.43 -21.46 14.33
N MET A 336 3.16 -22.11 13.19
CA MET A 336 4.15 -22.97 12.52
C MET A 336 5.40 -22.18 12.10
N LYS A 337 5.24 -20.95 11.61
CA LYS A 337 6.35 -20.07 11.23
C LYS A 337 7.16 -19.65 12.44
N ALA A 338 6.51 -19.26 13.52
CA ALA A 338 7.17 -18.93 14.78
C ALA A 338 7.99 -20.09 15.34
N GLU A 339 7.48 -21.33 15.25
CA GLU A 339 8.17 -22.51 15.74
C GLU A 339 9.38 -22.94 14.89
N LYS A 340 9.23 -22.86 13.54
CA LYS A 340 10.18 -23.50 12.62
C LYS A 340 11.19 -22.56 11.99
N ASP A 341 10.80 -21.33 11.73
CA ASP A 341 11.55 -20.39 10.89
C ASP A 341 12.09 -19.19 11.68
N ALA A 342 11.50 -18.85 12.85
CA ALA A 342 11.97 -17.77 13.70
C ALA A 342 13.23 -18.17 14.47
N ASP A 343 14.30 -17.37 14.35
CA ASP A 343 15.57 -17.61 15.03
C ASP A 343 15.66 -16.81 16.33
N GLY A 344 15.75 -17.53 17.45
CA GLY A 344 15.86 -16.94 18.79
C GLY A 344 14.58 -16.23 19.26
N LYS A 345 13.43 -16.49 18.64
CA LYS A 345 12.11 -15.95 19.00
C LYS A 345 11.13 -17.08 19.32
N SER A 346 10.04 -16.75 20.01
CA SER A 346 8.99 -17.68 20.38
C SER A 346 7.62 -17.03 20.29
N ALA A 347 6.59 -17.82 20.00
CA ALA A 347 5.20 -17.42 20.16
C ALA A 347 4.77 -17.36 21.63
N GLU A 348 5.51 -18.01 22.51
CA GLU A 348 5.22 -17.99 23.97
C GLU A 348 5.31 -16.57 24.52
N GLY A 349 4.22 -16.09 25.11
CA GLY A 349 4.09 -14.73 25.63
C GLY A 349 3.85 -13.65 24.56
N ALA A 350 3.74 -14.02 23.29
CA ALA A 350 3.55 -13.07 22.20
C ALA A 350 2.12 -12.51 22.13
N VAL A 351 1.97 -11.46 21.34
CA VAL A 351 0.70 -10.84 20.93
C VAL A 351 0.30 -11.35 19.55
N MET A 352 -0.96 -11.70 19.37
CA MET A 352 -1.57 -11.98 18.07
C MET A 352 -2.39 -10.80 17.57
N ALA A 353 -2.16 -10.38 16.32
CA ALA A 353 -3.01 -9.44 15.61
C ALA A 353 -3.79 -10.15 14.48
N SER A 354 -5.07 -9.81 14.34
CA SER A 354 -5.96 -10.33 13.29
C SER A 354 -6.58 -9.21 12.48
N ASP A 355 -6.52 -9.31 11.14
CA ASP A 355 -7.01 -8.29 10.21
C ASP A 355 -8.54 -8.15 10.14
N ALA A 356 -9.28 -9.11 10.71
CA ALA A 356 -10.73 -9.05 10.92
C ALA A 356 -11.13 -9.82 12.18
N PHE A 357 -12.42 -9.73 12.55
CA PHE A 357 -12.96 -10.41 13.71
C PHE A 357 -12.87 -11.95 13.60
N PHE A 358 -12.85 -12.63 14.73
CA PHE A 358 -12.96 -14.07 14.78
C PHE A 358 -14.45 -14.48 14.74
N PRO A 359 -14.85 -15.32 13.77
CA PRO A 359 -16.24 -15.79 13.70
C PRO A 359 -16.58 -16.86 14.75
N PHE A 360 -15.56 -17.55 15.29
CA PHE A 360 -15.66 -18.63 16.26
C PHE A 360 -14.46 -18.62 17.21
N PRO A 361 -14.53 -19.27 18.39
CA PRO A 361 -13.44 -19.35 19.37
C PRO A 361 -12.23 -20.17 18.92
N ASP A 362 -12.36 -21.05 17.93
CA ASP A 362 -11.34 -21.99 17.48
C ASP A 362 -9.96 -21.35 17.18
N ALA A 363 -9.96 -20.14 16.66
CA ALA A 363 -8.74 -19.39 16.41
C ALA A 363 -8.06 -18.89 17.70
N ILE A 364 -8.82 -18.62 18.75
CA ILE A 364 -8.32 -18.25 20.07
C ILE A 364 -7.73 -19.49 20.78
N GLU A 365 -8.40 -20.64 20.66
CA GLU A 365 -7.91 -21.92 21.18
C GLU A 365 -6.55 -22.29 20.55
N GLU A 366 -6.45 -22.17 19.22
CA GLU A 366 -5.20 -22.41 18.47
C GLU A 366 -4.08 -21.43 18.90
N ALA A 367 -4.43 -20.15 19.12
CA ALA A 367 -3.47 -19.15 19.61
C ALA A 367 -3.00 -19.45 21.03
N ALA A 368 -3.89 -19.93 21.91
CA ALA A 368 -3.55 -20.37 23.27
C ALA A 368 -2.58 -21.56 23.25
N GLU A 369 -2.82 -22.54 22.37
CA GLU A 369 -1.90 -23.69 22.19
C GLU A 369 -0.50 -23.23 21.72
N ALA A 370 -0.41 -22.14 20.95
CA ALA A 370 0.84 -21.53 20.52
C ALA A 370 1.53 -20.68 21.61
N GLY A 371 0.86 -20.41 22.75
CA GLY A 371 1.39 -19.62 23.85
C GLY A 371 1.14 -18.12 23.75
N ILE A 372 0.17 -17.69 22.93
CA ILE A 372 -0.22 -16.27 22.83
C ILE A 372 -0.88 -15.82 24.12
N GLU A 373 -0.52 -14.64 24.61
CA GLU A 373 -1.05 -14.06 25.84
C GLU A 373 -1.95 -12.85 25.64
N ALA A 374 -1.90 -12.23 24.44
CA ALA A 374 -2.74 -11.07 24.17
C ALA A 374 -3.14 -11.01 22.70
N VAL A 375 -4.30 -10.42 22.42
CA VAL A 375 -4.92 -10.38 21.08
C VAL A 375 -5.40 -8.98 20.75
N ILE A 376 -5.11 -8.50 19.52
CA ILE A 376 -5.71 -7.30 18.94
C ILE A 376 -6.48 -7.68 17.68
N GLN A 377 -7.73 -7.25 17.57
CA GLN A 377 -8.62 -7.54 16.46
C GLN A 377 -9.71 -6.46 16.31
N PRO A 378 -10.45 -6.41 15.20
CA PRO A 378 -11.52 -5.41 15.01
C PRO A 378 -12.73 -5.54 15.94
N GLY A 379 -13.12 -6.74 16.34
CA GLY A 379 -14.45 -6.99 16.92
C GLY A 379 -15.57 -6.85 15.89
N GLY A 380 -16.82 -6.96 16.34
CA GLY A 380 -18.03 -6.78 15.53
C GLY A 380 -18.61 -8.07 14.96
N SER A 381 -18.20 -9.24 15.45
CA SER A 381 -18.84 -10.52 15.19
C SER A 381 -20.12 -10.69 16.02
N VAL A 382 -21.09 -11.42 15.50
CA VAL A 382 -22.25 -11.84 16.28
C VAL A 382 -21.88 -12.82 17.41
N ASN A 383 -20.70 -13.40 17.36
CA ASN A 383 -20.16 -14.35 18.32
C ASN A 383 -19.04 -13.75 19.19
N ASP A 384 -18.91 -12.42 19.26
CA ASP A 384 -17.86 -11.79 20.06
C ASP A 384 -17.87 -12.24 21.53
N GLU A 385 -19.08 -12.42 22.11
CA GLU A 385 -19.20 -12.92 23.49
C GLU A 385 -18.55 -14.29 23.69
N ASP A 386 -18.71 -15.22 22.74
CA ASP A 386 -18.10 -16.56 22.81
C ASP A 386 -16.57 -16.48 22.62
N VAL A 387 -16.10 -15.58 21.74
CA VAL A 387 -14.68 -15.35 21.47
C VAL A 387 -13.97 -14.72 22.67
N ILE A 388 -14.61 -13.73 23.31
CA ILE A 388 -14.12 -13.09 24.55
C ILE A 388 -14.07 -14.11 25.68
N ALA A 389 -15.13 -14.93 25.86
CA ALA A 389 -15.16 -15.95 26.89
C ALA A 389 -14.02 -16.98 26.71
N ALA A 390 -13.71 -17.37 25.47
CA ALA A 390 -12.57 -18.26 25.21
C ALA A 390 -11.22 -17.59 25.55
N ALA A 391 -11.06 -16.30 25.29
CA ALA A 391 -9.86 -15.56 25.67
C ALA A 391 -9.73 -15.46 27.20
N ASP A 392 -10.83 -15.23 27.94
CA ASP A 392 -10.86 -15.20 29.40
C ASP A 392 -10.55 -16.58 30.00
N GLU A 393 -11.06 -17.70 29.42
CA GLU A 393 -10.75 -19.07 29.84
C GLU A 393 -9.24 -19.38 29.74
N HIS A 394 -8.53 -18.76 28.80
CA HIS A 394 -7.08 -18.90 28.59
C HIS A 394 -6.26 -17.79 29.26
N ASP A 395 -6.85 -16.93 30.08
CA ASP A 395 -6.20 -15.79 30.73
C ASP A 395 -5.48 -14.86 29.72
N MET A 396 -6.06 -14.68 28.53
CA MET A 396 -5.60 -13.77 27.50
C MET A 396 -6.18 -12.37 27.66
N ALA A 397 -5.40 -11.34 27.38
CA ALA A 397 -5.93 -9.99 27.19
C ALA A 397 -6.41 -9.80 25.75
N MET A 398 -7.56 -9.14 25.53
CA MET A 398 -8.06 -8.84 24.19
C MET A 398 -8.49 -7.39 24.07
N ALA A 399 -8.05 -6.75 22.97
CA ALA A 399 -8.44 -5.39 22.64
C ALA A 399 -9.03 -5.30 21.22
N PHE A 400 -10.12 -4.53 21.08
CA PHE A 400 -10.78 -4.26 19.81
C PHE A 400 -10.35 -2.91 19.25
N THR A 401 -10.11 -2.87 17.93
CA THR A 401 -9.80 -1.64 17.18
C THR A 401 -11.04 -0.98 16.58
N GLY A 402 -12.18 -1.68 16.52
CA GLY A 402 -13.39 -1.22 15.85
C GLY A 402 -13.32 -1.15 14.33
N SER A 403 -12.18 -1.43 13.73
CA SER A 403 -11.94 -1.33 12.28
C SER A 403 -11.09 -2.47 11.79
N ARG A 404 -11.47 -3.09 10.66
CA ARG A 404 -10.68 -4.12 10.00
C ARG A 404 -9.63 -3.52 9.07
N CYS A 405 -8.55 -4.27 8.80
CA CYS A 405 -7.47 -3.84 7.89
C CYS A 405 -7.20 -4.88 6.79
N PHE A 406 -8.21 -5.28 6.03
CA PHE A 406 -8.07 -6.22 4.93
C PHE A 406 -7.16 -5.72 3.81
N ARG A 407 -6.32 -6.64 3.29
CA ARG A 407 -5.50 -6.43 2.11
C ARG A 407 -5.60 -7.63 1.17
N HIS A 408 -5.99 -7.40 -0.11
CA HIS A 408 -6.20 -8.45 -1.13
C HIS A 408 -5.37 -8.24 -2.41
N ASP A 409 -4.40 -7.35 -2.40
CA ASP A 409 -3.51 -6.97 -3.52
C ASP A 409 -2.04 -7.17 -3.19
#